data_633b149c972898e3e6aa75a414157902
#
_entry.id   633b149c972898e3e6aa75a414157902
#
_cell.length_a   1.000
_cell.length_b   1.000
_cell.length_c   1.000
_cell.angle_alpha   90.00
_cell.angle_beta   90.00
_cell.angle_gamma   90.00
#
_symmetry.space_group_name_H-M   'P 1'
#
loop_
_entity.id
_entity.type
_entity.pdbx_description
1 polymer ?
#
loop_
_entity_poly.entity_id
_entity_poly.type
_entity_poly.pdbx_seq_one_letter_code
_entity_poly.pdbx_strand_id
1 'polypeptide(L)'
;MNPTPCPCGRTSANPQGQALTFDACCGPCHAGIAAPDAESLMRSRYSAFVCGDIPYILATWHSSQRPVNLALEAGAKWLGLSIKQHRITGQDTAEVEFIARFRVGGKATRQHELSRFVREDGRWFYVDGDVL
;
A
#
# COMPACT_ATOMS: atom_id res chain seq x y z
N MET A 1 -19.03 4.83 10.15
CA MET A 1 -17.90 5.74 10.00
C MET A 1 -16.72 5.22 10.83
N ASN A 2 -15.54 5.20 10.26
CA ASN A 2 -14.35 4.69 10.95
C ASN A 2 -13.41 5.86 11.27
N PRO A 3 -13.44 6.40 12.51
CA PRO A 3 -12.58 7.52 12.88
C PRO A 3 -11.13 7.12 13.17
N THR A 4 -10.83 5.82 13.09
CA THR A 4 -9.48 5.33 13.34
C THR A 4 -8.50 5.89 12.30
N PRO A 5 -7.30 6.34 12.70
CA PRO A 5 -6.29 6.75 11.73
C PRO A 5 -5.98 5.64 10.74
N CYS A 6 -5.77 6.01 9.47
CA CYS A 6 -5.46 5.03 8.44
C CYS A 6 -4.12 4.35 8.74
N PRO A 7 -4.03 3.03 8.64
CA PRO A 7 -2.77 2.32 8.90
C PRO A 7 -1.60 2.83 8.05
N CYS A 8 -1.86 3.35 6.84
CA CYS A 8 -0.81 3.79 5.93
C CYS A 8 -0.07 5.05 6.41
N GLY A 9 -0.60 5.75 7.41
CA GLY A 9 0.06 6.90 8.01
C GLY A 9 0.00 8.19 7.20
N ARG A 10 -0.78 8.25 6.11
CA ARG A 10 -0.91 9.47 5.33
C ARG A 10 -1.53 10.58 6.16
N THR A 11 -0.99 11.77 6.03
CA THR A 11 -1.50 12.95 6.74
C THR A 11 -2.20 13.88 5.76
N SER A 12 -3.04 14.77 6.33
CA SER A 12 -3.70 15.78 5.51
C SER A 12 -2.66 16.79 4.99
N ALA A 13 -3.05 17.49 3.93
CA ALA A 13 -2.17 18.49 3.29
C ALA A 13 -2.11 19.81 4.07
N ASN A 14 -2.87 19.95 5.18
CA ASN A 14 -2.87 21.19 5.93
C ASN A 14 -1.59 21.32 6.78
N PRO A 15 -1.26 22.54 7.28
CA PRO A 15 -0.02 22.74 8.04
C PRO A 15 0.09 21.90 9.30
N GLN A 16 -1.02 21.48 9.89
CA GLN A 16 -1.03 20.65 11.10
C GLN A 16 -0.62 19.20 10.83
N GLY A 17 -0.71 18.75 9.55
CA GLY A 17 -0.31 17.40 9.21
C GLY A 17 -1.07 16.32 9.95
N GLN A 18 -2.38 16.50 10.17
CA GLN A 18 -3.19 15.54 10.90
C GLN A 18 -3.32 14.22 10.16
N ALA A 19 -3.32 13.10 10.89
CA ALA A 19 -3.52 11.79 10.29
C ALA A 19 -4.91 11.71 9.68
N LEU A 20 -4.99 11.18 8.44
CA LEU A 20 -6.27 10.92 7.78
C LEU A 20 -6.90 9.68 8.41
N THR A 21 -8.24 9.69 8.52
CA THR A 21 -8.95 8.49 8.96
C THR A 21 -8.96 7.46 7.83
N PHE A 22 -9.18 6.20 8.19
CA PHE A 22 -9.27 5.13 7.19
C PHE A 22 -10.38 5.45 6.17
N ASP A 23 -11.55 5.88 6.63
CA ASP A 23 -12.68 6.20 5.74
C ASP A 23 -12.37 7.36 4.78
N ALA A 24 -11.45 8.24 5.13
CA ALA A 24 -11.05 9.36 4.29
C ALA A 24 -9.76 9.07 3.49
N CYS A 25 -9.20 7.88 3.61
CA CYS A 25 -7.91 7.54 3.02
C CYS A 25 -7.98 6.23 2.22
N CYS A 26 -7.60 5.10 2.83
CA CYS A 26 -7.56 3.81 2.11
C CYS A 26 -8.91 3.12 2.01
N GLY A 27 -9.86 3.46 2.88
CA GLY A 27 -11.18 2.84 2.87
C GLY A 27 -11.88 2.89 1.52
N PRO A 28 -11.95 4.07 0.85
CA PRO A 28 -12.58 4.14 -0.46
C PRO A 28 -11.94 3.21 -1.50
N CYS A 29 -10.62 3.06 -1.49
CA CYS A 29 -9.93 2.14 -2.40
C CYS A 29 -10.33 0.69 -2.11
N HIS A 30 -10.40 0.31 -0.83
CA HIS A 30 -10.84 -1.03 -0.45
C HIS A 30 -12.30 -1.29 -0.85
N ALA A 31 -13.10 -0.23 -0.95
CA ALA A 31 -14.49 -0.33 -1.38
C ALA A 31 -14.67 -0.32 -2.91
N GLY A 32 -13.58 -0.23 -3.67
CA GLY A 32 -13.63 -0.34 -5.12
C GLY A 32 -13.29 0.92 -5.91
N ILE A 33 -13.03 2.04 -5.24
CA ILE A 33 -12.64 3.28 -5.91
C ILE A 33 -11.19 3.15 -6.39
N ALA A 34 -10.92 3.47 -7.65
CA ALA A 34 -9.58 3.38 -8.21
C ALA A 34 -8.65 4.37 -7.50
N ALA A 35 -7.45 3.92 -7.13
CA ALA A 35 -6.43 4.80 -6.57
C ALA A 35 -6.01 5.81 -7.63
N PRO A 36 -5.83 7.09 -7.26
CA PRO A 36 -5.50 8.13 -8.24
C PRO A 36 -4.06 8.06 -8.74
N ASP A 37 -3.17 7.43 -7.98
CA ASP A 37 -1.76 7.31 -8.36
C ASP A 37 -1.14 6.08 -7.71
N ALA A 38 0.11 5.79 -8.09
CA ALA A 38 0.81 4.61 -7.59
C ALA A 38 1.09 4.70 -6.08
N GLU A 39 1.37 5.89 -5.57
CA GLU A 39 1.58 6.05 -4.13
C GLU A 39 0.31 5.71 -3.35
N SER A 40 -0.83 6.20 -3.80
CA SER A 40 -2.11 5.90 -3.15
C SER A 40 -2.42 4.40 -3.22
N LEU A 41 -2.11 3.76 -4.35
CA LEU A 41 -2.26 2.32 -4.46
C LEU A 41 -1.35 1.60 -3.45
N MET A 42 -0.08 2.00 -3.36
CA MET A 42 0.86 1.38 -2.42
C MET A 42 0.34 1.51 -0.99
N ARG A 43 -0.15 2.70 -0.62
CA ARG A 43 -0.69 2.93 0.72
C ARG A 43 -1.91 2.06 0.99
N SER A 44 -2.80 1.91 0.00
CA SER A 44 -4.00 1.08 0.17
C SER A 44 -3.64 -0.40 0.30
N ARG A 45 -2.61 -0.86 -0.40
CA ARG A 45 -2.12 -2.24 -0.28
C ARG A 45 -1.51 -2.48 1.10
N TYR A 46 -0.72 -1.51 1.62
CA TYR A 46 -0.20 -1.62 2.98
C TYR A 46 -1.33 -1.78 3.99
N SER A 47 -2.35 -0.92 3.89
CA SER A 47 -3.53 -1.03 4.77
C SER A 47 -4.23 -2.37 4.62
N ALA A 48 -4.24 -2.94 3.42
CA ALA A 48 -4.82 -4.26 3.19
C ALA A 48 -4.03 -5.35 3.91
N PHE A 49 -2.70 -5.25 3.95
CA PHE A 49 -1.89 -6.18 4.74
C PHE A 49 -2.20 -6.05 6.23
N VAL A 50 -2.35 -4.81 6.72
CA VAL A 50 -2.70 -4.57 8.12
C VAL A 50 -4.06 -5.18 8.47
N CYS A 51 -5.05 -5.01 7.57
CA CYS A 51 -6.42 -5.47 7.80
C CYS A 51 -6.64 -6.94 7.43
N GLY A 52 -5.68 -7.57 6.76
CA GLY A 52 -5.84 -8.95 6.30
C GLY A 52 -6.75 -9.09 5.08
N ASP A 53 -6.84 -8.06 4.25
CA ASP A 53 -7.72 -8.05 3.07
C ASP A 53 -7.03 -8.70 1.88
N ILE A 54 -6.93 -10.02 1.91
CA ILE A 54 -6.29 -10.80 0.86
C ILE A 54 -6.93 -10.57 -0.52
N PRO A 55 -8.27 -10.56 -0.66
CA PRO A 55 -8.87 -10.29 -1.98
C PRO A 55 -8.42 -8.97 -2.59
N TYR A 56 -8.31 -7.91 -1.80
CA TYR A 56 -7.85 -6.61 -2.31
C TYR A 56 -6.39 -6.67 -2.76
N ILE A 57 -5.53 -7.34 -1.97
CA ILE A 57 -4.12 -7.48 -2.32
C ILE A 57 -3.99 -8.18 -3.67
N LEU A 58 -4.72 -9.28 -3.87
CA LEU A 58 -4.68 -10.01 -5.12
C LEU A 58 -5.28 -9.22 -6.29
N ALA A 59 -6.40 -8.54 -6.05
CA ALA A 59 -7.08 -7.77 -7.10
C ALA A 59 -6.22 -6.61 -7.62
N THR A 60 -5.34 -6.06 -6.78
CA THR A 60 -4.47 -4.95 -7.14
C THR A 60 -3.07 -5.39 -7.57
N TRP A 61 -2.83 -6.68 -7.67
CA TRP A 61 -1.59 -7.24 -8.18
C TRP A 61 -1.78 -7.53 -9.66
N HIS A 62 -0.88 -7.02 -10.50
CA HIS A 62 -0.99 -7.21 -11.94
C HIS A 62 -1.01 -8.71 -12.27
N SER A 63 -1.86 -9.11 -13.20
CA SER A 63 -2.07 -10.52 -13.53
C SER A 63 -0.78 -11.23 -13.97
N SER A 64 0.15 -10.49 -14.58
CA SER A 64 1.42 -11.06 -15.04
C SER A 64 2.28 -11.61 -13.90
N GLN A 65 2.12 -11.10 -12.68
CA GLN A 65 2.92 -11.47 -11.52
C GLN A 65 2.09 -11.95 -10.33
N ARG A 66 0.77 -11.97 -10.48
CA ARG A 66 -0.14 -12.33 -9.39
C ARG A 66 0.06 -13.78 -8.96
N PRO A 67 0.30 -14.04 -7.66
CA PRO A 67 0.39 -15.42 -7.19
C PRO A 67 -0.99 -16.10 -7.21
N VAL A 68 -0.99 -17.41 -7.35
CA VAL A 68 -2.23 -18.19 -7.32
C VAL A 68 -2.85 -18.14 -5.93
N ASN A 69 -2.01 -18.25 -4.91
CA ASN A 69 -2.43 -18.21 -3.51
C ASN A 69 -1.59 -17.21 -2.76
N LEU A 70 -2.20 -16.56 -1.77
CA LEU A 70 -1.50 -15.64 -0.89
C LEU A 70 -1.87 -15.95 0.54
N ALA A 71 -0.87 -16.17 1.38
CA ALA A 71 -1.03 -16.31 2.81
C ALA A 71 -0.29 -15.18 3.51
N LEU A 72 -0.94 -14.56 4.49
CA LEU A 72 -0.31 -13.51 5.27
C LEU A 72 0.37 -14.12 6.49
N GLU A 73 1.47 -13.48 6.93
CA GLU A 73 2.21 -13.93 8.10
C GLU A 73 1.33 -13.83 9.34
N ALA A 74 1.05 -14.98 9.97
CA ALA A 74 0.25 -15.01 11.19
C ALA A 74 1.01 -14.33 12.33
N GLY A 75 0.31 -13.45 13.05
CA GLY A 75 0.91 -12.74 14.18
C GLY A 75 1.80 -11.58 13.80
N ALA A 76 1.87 -11.19 12.54
CA ALA A 76 2.59 -10.00 12.16
C ALA A 76 1.86 -8.77 12.68
N LYS A 77 2.60 -7.87 13.31
CA LYS A 77 2.08 -6.59 13.77
C LYS A 77 2.73 -5.49 12.95
N TRP A 78 1.93 -4.76 12.18
CA TRP A 78 2.43 -3.70 11.31
C TRP A 78 2.65 -2.44 12.13
N LEU A 79 3.83 -1.83 11.99
CA LEU A 79 4.27 -0.72 12.84
C LEU A 79 4.32 0.61 12.11
N GLY A 80 4.27 0.62 10.78
CA GLY A 80 4.25 1.86 10.03
C GLY A 80 4.78 1.72 8.63
N LEU A 81 4.47 2.73 7.82
CA LEU A 81 4.88 2.84 6.42
C LEU A 81 5.48 4.22 6.20
N SER A 82 6.65 4.27 5.57
CA SER A 82 7.27 5.52 5.13
C SER A 82 7.46 5.47 3.63
N ILE A 83 6.86 6.42 2.90
CA ILE A 83 7.08 6.58 1.47
C ILE A 83 8.31 7.46 1.30
N LYS A 84 9.34 6.92 0.64
CA LYS A 84 10.59 7.64 0.42
C LYS A 84 10.58 8.41 -0.88
N GLN A 85 9.98 7.83 -1.93
CA GLN A 85 9.93 8.47 -3.23
C GLN A 85 8.79 7.89 -4.04
N HIS A 86 8.12 8.75 -4.80
CA HIS A 86 7.11 8.37 -5.78
C HIS A 86 7.52 9.02 -7.10
N ARG A 87 7.77 8.21 -8.12
CA ARG A 87 8.29 8.70 -9.39
C ARG A 87 7.49 8.15 -10.56
N ILE A 88 7.04 9.03 -11.43
CA ILE A 88 6.39 8.62 -12.68
C ILE A 88 7.47 8.29 -13.68
N THR A 89 7.47 7.06 -14.22
CA THR A 89 8.50 6.56 -15.12
C THR A 89 8.04 6.47 -16.57
N GLY A 90 6.74 6.66 -16.82
CA GLY A 90 6.17 6.65 -18.16
C GLY A 90 4.72 7.06 -18.10
N GLN A 91 4.03 7.01 -19.25
CA GLN A 91 2.63 7.42 -19.32
C GLN A 91 1.75 6.57 -18.39
N ASP A 92 2.02 5.27 -18.31
CA ASP A 92 1.24 4.33 -17.52
C ASP A 92 2.11 3.51 -16.57
N THR A 93 3.28 4.04 -16.18
CA THR A 93 4.20 3.35 -15.27
C THR A 93 4.69 4.30 -14.20
N ALA A 94 4.95 3.75 -13.01
CA ALA A 94 5.49 4.51 -11.88
C ALA A 94 6.25 3.60 -10.94
N GLU A 95 7.08 4.20 -10.09
CA GLU A 95 7.82 3.51 -9.04
C GLU A 95 7.54 4.18 -7.71
N VAL A 96 7.50 3.37 -6.65
CA VAL A 96 7.39 3.87 -5.28
C VAL A 96 8.45 3.19 -4.44
N GLU A 97 9.30 3.99 -3.82
CA GLU A 97 10.27 3.50 -2.84
C GLU A 97 9.71 3.72 -1.44
N PHE A 98 9.69 2.67 -0.63
CA PHE A 98 9.08 2.75 0.70
C PHE A 98 9.81 1.87 1.70
N ILE A 99 9.56 2.15 2.98
CA ILE A 99 9.99 1.30 4.09
C ILE A 99 8.74 0.93 4.88
N ALA A 100 8.50 -0.37 5.01
CA ALA A 100 7.46 -0.91 5.86
C ALA A 100 8.10 -1.53 7.09
N ARG A 101 7.51 -1.28 8.26
CA ARG A 101 8.01 -1.81 9.52
C ARG A 101 6.97 -2.71 10.12
N PHE A 102 7.41 -3.87 10.62
CA PHE A 102 6.51 -4.82 11.24
C PHE A 102 7.25 -5.65 12.29
N ARG A 103 6.48 -6.31 13.14
CA ARG A 103 7.03 -7.19 14.19
C ARG A 103 6.44 -8.56 14.06
N VAL A 104 7.30 -9.56 14.07
CA VAL A 104 6.91 -10.98 14.06
C VAL A 104 7.69 -11.68 15.16
N GLY A 105 6.99 -12.40 16.04
CA GLY A 105 7.64 -13.14 17.12
C GLY A 105 8.46 -12.27 18.05
N GLY A 106 8.02 -11.02 18.27
CA GLY A 106 8.74 -10.07 19.11
C GLY A 106 9.92 -9.38 18.44
N LYS A 107 10.24 -9.73 17.19
CA LYS A 107 11.36 -9.15 16.47
C LYS A 107 10.84 -8.10 15.47
N ALA A 108 11.33 -6.87 15.61
CA ALA A 108 11.01 -5.79 14.67
C ALA A 108 11.83 -5.95 13.39
N THR A 109 11.16 -5.79 12.25
CA THR A 109 11.78 -5.92 10.92
C THR A 109 11.43 -4.70 10.09
N ARG A 110 12.36 -4.30 9.25
CA ARG A 110 12.23 -3.18 8.35
C ARG A 110 12.42 -3.69 6.92
N GLN A 111 11.39 -3.53 6.08
CA GLN A 111 11.46 -3.90 4.68
C GLN A 111 11.56 -2.64 3.82
N HIS A 112 12.68 -2.51 3.12
CA HIS A 112 12.92 -1.39 2.23
C HIS A 112 12.85 -1.92 0.79
N GLU A 113 11.96 -1.35 -0.03
CA GLU A 113 11.69 -1.88 -1.36
C GLU A 113 11.43 -0.74 -2.35
N LEU A 114 11.85 -0.97 -3.61
CA LEU A 114 11.44 -0.16 -4.75
C LEU A 114 10.44 -0.98 -5.55
N SER A 115 9.19 -0.55 -5.56
CA SER A 115 8.10 -1.26 -6.22
C SER A 115 7.75 -0.62 -7.55
N ARG A 116 7.38 -1.44 -8.53
CA ARG A 116 6.98 -1.00 -9.86
C ARG A 116 5.48 -1.19 -10.05
N PHE A 117 4.86 -0.21 -10.69
CA PHE A 117 3.41 -0.16 -10.90
C PHE A 117 3.10 0.16 -12.36
N VAL A 118 1.98 -0.37 -12.85
CA VAL A 118 1.44 -0.04 -14.17
C VAL A 118 -0.02 0.37 -14.04
N ARG A 119 -0.47 1.20 -14.97
CA ARG A 119 -1.87 1.59 -15.06
C ARG A 119 -2.48 0.96 -16.31
N GLU A 120 -3.59 0.22 -16.11
CA GLU A 120 -4.35 -0.40 -17.19
C GLU A 120 -5.83 -0.12 -16.97
N ASP A 121 -6.51 0.29 -18.02
CA ASP A 121 -7.95 0.59 -17.96
C ASP A 121 -8.29 1.58 -16.84
N GLY A 122 -7.42 2.56 -16.62
CA GLY A 122 -7.61 3.59 -15.62
C GLY A 122 -7.31 3.17 -14.20
N ARG A 123 -6.78 1.97 -13.98
CA ARG A 123 -6.47 1.47 -12.65
C ARG A 123 -5.00 1.13 -12.51
N TRP A 124 -4.44 1.48 -11.35
CA TRP A 124 -3.06 1.13 -11.02
C TRP A 124 -2.98 -0.27 -10.45
N PHE A 125 -1.91 -0.99 -10.81
CA PHE A 125 -1.60 -2.33 -10.32
C PHE A 125 -0.15 -2.41 -9.88
N TYR A 126 0.09 -3.14 -8.80
CA TYR A 126 1.44 -3.51 -8.39
C TYR A 126 1.94 -4.63 -9.30
N VAL A 127 3.17 -4.51 -9.80
CA VAL A 127 3.77 -5.52 -10.67
C VAL A 127 4.77 -6.37 -9.89
N ASP A 128 5.86 -5.75 -9.47
CA ASP A 128 6.94 -6.40 -8.74
C ASP A 128 7.78 -5.34 -8.03
N GLY A 129 8.84 -5.77 -7.36
CA GLY A 129 9.72 -4.84 -6.70
C GLY A 129 11.07 -5.45 -6.39
N ASP A 130 12.03 -4.58 -6.07
CA ASP A 130 13.36 -4.94 -5.64
C ASP A 130 13.53 -4.60 -4.17
N VAL A 131 13.98 -5.58 -3.38
CA VAL A 131 14.34 -5.34 -1.98
C VAL A 131 15.70 -4.64 -1.95
N LEU A 132 15.76 -3.53 -1.24
CA LEU A 132 16.97 -2.71 -1.16
C LEU A 132 17.79 -2.97 0.09
#